data_9257e1713b4ed04030ba3aca7f9eecc5
#
_entry.id   9257e1713b4ed04030ba3aca7f9eecc5
#
_cell.length_a   1.000
_cell.length_b   1.000
_cell.length_c   1.000
_cell.angle_alpha   90.00
_cell.angle_beta   90.00
_cell.angle_gamma   90.00
#
_symmetry.space_group_name_H-M   'P 1'
#
loop_
_entity.id
_entity.type
_entity.pdbx_description
1 polymer ?
#
loop_
_entity_poly.entity_id
_entity_poly.type
_entity_poly.pdbx_seq_one_letter_code
_entity_poly.pdbx_strand_id
1 'polypeptide(L)'
;QKTAYEIPKRDWSSDVCSSDLLNFMYDRADLTADRLITYRQICVQVARELGIEVTFMPKPTVGIMGNGCHHNLSLWKDGANAFADPGRRELHITDTAMAALGGLLEHAAESMAVYASTVNSYKRYWDAGQFAPSRVDWGLDDRSRSVRVSASGRLELKLPDSIVNPYLSHALIAAALEDGLARGIDPGPAPEPGVPGPERFAPLPLTLGDAVERFATSAWVRGALGDDLTDLYAEFKRDEWARFCGAVTDWEMTMYRSWVP
;
A
#
# COMPACT_ATOMS: atom_id res chain seq x y z
N GLN A 1 32.27 15.44 -2.94
CA GLN A 1 30.84 15.47 -2.60
C GLN A 1 30.16 14.39 -3.41
N LYS A 2 29.77 13.28 -2.76
CA LYS A 2 28.92 12.28 -3.40
C LYS A 2 27.54 12.89 -3.53
N THR A 3 27.08 13.06 -4.73
CA THR A 3 25.70 13.47 -5.02
C THR A 3 24.75 12.41 -4.50
N ALA A 4 23.65 12.80 -3.88
CA ALA A 4 22.66 11.96 -3.20
C ALA A 4 21.89 10.96 -4.10
N TYR A 5 22.39 10.65 -5.29
CA TYR A 5 21.72 9.87 -6.33
C TYR A 5 22.50 8.63 -6.81
N GLU A 6 23.57 8.23 -6.14
CA GLU A 6 24.14 6.93 -6.41
C GLU A 6 23.34 5.83 -5.67
N ILE A 7 22.23 5.43 -6.26
CA ILE A 7 21.53 4.21 -5.90
C ILE A 7 22.45 3.04 -6.25
N PRO A 8 22.79 2.15 -5.29
CA PRO A 8 23.67 1.03 -5.58
C PRO A 8 23.08 0.18 -6.69
N LYS A 9 23.84 -0.04 -7.76
CA LYS A 9 23.46 -0.84 -8.94
C LYS A 9 22.99 -2.27 -8.63
N ARG A 10 23.07 -2.73 -7.39
CA ARG A 10 22.74 -4.10 -6.99
C ARG A 10 21.24 -4.39 -6.85
N ASP A 11 20.39 -3.38 -6.64
CA ASP A 11 18.93 -3.57 -6.51
C ASP A 11 18.18 -3.54 -7.86
N TRP A 12 18.84 -3.16 -8.94
CA TRP A 12 18.22 -3.02 -10.27
C TRP A 12 18.17 -4.31 -11.08
N SER A 13 18.98 -5.32 -10.74
CA SER A 13 19.16 -6.51 -11.58
C SER A 13 18.09 -7.58 -11.45
N SER A 14 17.14 -7.44 -10.53
CA SER A 14 16.07 -8.42 -10.30
C SER A 14 14.67 -7.95 -10.68
N ASP A 15 14.49 -6.68 -11.06
CA ASP A 15 13.21 -6.18 -11.50
C ASP A 15 13.14 -6.17 -13.03
N VAL A 16 12.40 -7.12 -13.57
CA VAL A 16 11.98 -7.18 -14.99
C VAL A 16 10.93 -6.10 -15.28
N CYS A 17 11.00 -4.98 -14.57
CA CYS A 17 10.09 -3.86 -14.73
C CYS A 17 10.73 -2.80 -15.60
N SER A 18 10.00 -2.35 -16.59
CA SER A 18 10.33 -1.15 -17.37
C SER A 18 10.09 0.17 -16.61
N SER A 19 9.80 0.11 -15.31
CA SER A 19 9.55 1.28 -14.45
C SER A 19 10.72 1.52 -13.52
N ASP A 20 11.16 2.77 -13.45
CA ASP A 20 12.17 3.20 -12.49
C ASP A 20 11.56 3.26 -11.09
N LEU A 21 12.23 2.63 -10.12
CA LEU A 21 11.89 2.73 -8.71
C LEU A 21 12.52 3.98 -8.11
N LEU A 22 11.71 4.84 -7.52
CA LEU A 22 12.20 5.94 -6.72
C LEU A 22 12.12 5.60 -5.23
N ASN A 23 13.26 5.65 -4.55
CA ASN A 23 13.35 5.41 -3.12
C ASN A 23 13.69 6.70 -2.37
N PHE A 24 13.04 6.91 -1.22
CA PHE A 24 13.38 7.98 -0.30
C PHE A 24 14.25 7.45 0.84
N MET A 25 15.16 8.30 1.33
CA MET A 25 15.81 8.04 2.62
C MET A 25 14.73 8.02 3.70
N TYR A 26 14.78 7.00 4.58
CA TYR A 26 13.84 6.91 5.70
C TYR A 26 13.99 8.10 6.64
N ASP A 27 12.88 8.53 7.21
CA ASP A 27 12.81 9.62 8.17
C ASP A 27 11.54 9.44 9.02
N ARG A 28 11.23 10.40 9.86
CA ARG A 28 9.96 10.47 10.57
C ARG A 28 8.79 10.41 9.59
N ALA A 29 7.70 9.79 10.02
CA ALA A 29 6.52 9.57 9.18
C ALA A 29 5.90 10.87 8.64
N ASP A 30 5.83 11.93 9.47
CA ASP A 30 5.34 13.24 9.09
C ASP A 30 6.19 13.89 7.99
N LEU A 31 7.51 13.92 8.17
CA LEU A 31 8.45 14.46 7.17
C LEU A 31 8.45 13.66 5.87
N THR A 32 8.27 12.33 5.96
CA THR A 32 8.19 11.49 4.76
C THR A 32 6.90 11.76 3.98
N ALA A 33 5.80 12.04 4.67
CA ALA A 33 4.55 12.45 4.04
C ALA A 33 4.71 13.77 3.26
N ASP A 34 5.31 14.79 3.89
CA ASP A 34 5.60 16.08 3.26
C ASP A 34 6.50 15.93 2.03
N ARG A 35 7.55 15.10 2.13
CA ARG A 35 8.47 14.82 1.02
C ARG A 35 7.77 14.13 -0.16
N LEU A 36 6.87 13.19 0.10
CA LEU A 36 6.12 12.51 -0.95
C LEU A 36 5.20 13.47 -1.72
N ILE A 37 4.51 14.37 -1.00
CA ILE A 37 3.68 15.39 -1.65
C ILE A 37 4.53 16.37 -2.46
N THR A 38 5.62 16.85 -1.86
CA THR A 38 6.57 17.77 -2.54
C THR A 38 7.17 17.10 -3.79
N TYR A 39 7.57 15.85 -3.69
CA TYR A 39 8.06 15.07 -4.83
C TYR A 39 7.05 15.03 -5.98
N ARG A 40 5.79 14.72 -5.70
CA ARG A 40 4.75 14.70 -6.75
C ARG A 40 4.58 16.06 -7.41
N GLN A 41 4.63 17.14 -6.65
CA GLN A 41 4.55 18.50 -7.18
C GLN A 41 5.75 18.82 -8.09
N ILE A 42 6.97 18.47 -7.65
CA ILE A 42 8.19 18.64 -8.44
C ILE A 42 8.09 17.85 -9.76
N CYS A 43 7.66 16.60 -9.72
CA CYS A 43 7.49 15.78 -10.93
C CYS A 43 6.55 16.44 -11.94
N VAL A 44 5.40 16.97 -11.48
CA VAL A 44 4.45 17.66 -12.34
C VAL A 44 5.06 18.95 -12.93
N GLN A 45 5.79 19.71 -12.14
CA GLN A 45 6.45 20.93 -12.60
C GLN A 45 7.52 20.63 -13.65
N VAL A 46 8.42 19.71 -13.36
CA VAL A 46 9.50 19.31 -14.28
C VAL A 46 8.93 18.74 -15.58
N ALA A 47 7.88 17.91 -15.50
CA ALA A 47 7.22 17.39 -16.70
C ALA A 47 6.69 18.51 -17.59
N ARG A 48 6.05 19.53 -17.01
CA ARG A 48 5.58 20.72 -17.75
C ARG A 48 6.72 21.48 -18.43
N GLU A 49 7.83 21.67 -17.73
CA GLU A 49 9.02 22.36 -18.27
C GLU A 49 9.66 21.57 -19.44
N LEU A 50 9.60 20.25 -19.38
CA LEU A 50 10.11 19.36 -20.42
C LEU A 50 9.12 19.10 -21.56
N GLY A 51 7.87 19.56 -21.46
CA GLY A 51 6.83 19.30 -22.45
C GLY A 51 6.40 17.83 -22.52
N ILE A 52 6.50 17.10 -21.39
CA ILE A 52 6.07 15.69 -21.25
C ILE A 52 4.95 15.58 -20.22
N GLU A 53 4.21 14.47 -20.26
CA GLU A 53 3.20 14.16 -19.25
C GLU A 53 3.76 13.23 -18.18
N VAL A 54 3.33 13.44 -16.93
CA VAL A 54 3.57 12.55 -15.80
C VAL A 54 2.25 12.14 -15.20
N THR A 55 2.12 10.87 -14.84
CA THR A 55 0.95 10.35 -14.13
C THR A 55 1.35 9.50 -12.93
N PHE A 56 0.61 9.65 -11.84
CA PHE A 56 0.67 8.78 -10.67
C PHE A 56 -0.49 7.79 -10.65
N MET A 57 -1.17 7.59 -11.76
CA MET A 57 -2.29 6.66 -11.86
C MET A 57 -1.85 5.24 -11.48
N PRO A 58 -2.58 4.54 -10.57
CA PRO A 58 -2.18 3.22 -10.08
C PRO A 58 -2.12 2.13 -11.15
N LYS A 59 -3.00 2.21 -12.14
CA LYS A 59 -3.01 1.27 -13.29
C LYS A 59 -3.29 2.02 -14.59
N PRO A 60 -2.27 2.66 -15.19
CA PRO A 60 -2.46 3.46 -16.41
C PRO A 60 -2.69 2.60 -17.65
N THR A 61 -2.15 1.39 -17.71
CA THR A 61 -2.19 0.53 -18.90
C THR A 61 -2.52 -0.91 -18.54
N VAL A 62 -3.37 -1.54 -19.35
CA VAL A 62 -3.71 -2.97 -19.24
C VAL A 62 -2.50 -3.82 -19.62
N GLY A 63 -2.25 -4.92 -18.89
CA GLY A 63 -1.16 -5.85 -19.17
C GLY A 63 0.24 -5.38 -18.76
N ILE A 64 0.37 -4.15 -18.26
CA ILE A 64 1.63 -3.62 -17.70
C ILE A 64 1.49 -3.52 -16.18
N MET A 65 2.58 -3.64 -15.43
CA MET A 65 2.54 -3.54 -13.98
C MET A 65 1.91 -2.24 -13.50
N GLY A 66 1.21 -2.36 -12.37
CA GLY A 66 0.61 -1.21 -11.69
C GLY A 66 1.67 -0.41 -10.92
N ASN A 67 1.31 0.81 -10.56
CA ASN A 67 2.14 1.78 -9.86
C ASN A 67 1.87 1.71 -8.35
N GLY A 68 2.79 1.12 -7.58
CA GLY A 68 2.71 0.99 -6.13
C GLY A 68 3.45 2.12 -5.41
N CYS A 69 3.05 2.39 -4.17
CA CYS A 69 3.78 3.23 -3.22
C CYS A 69 4.04 2.44 -1.94
N HIS A 70 5.02 1.55 -1.98
CA HIS A 70 5.30 0.68 -0.84
C HIS A 70 5.84 1.47 0.34
N HIS A 71 5.24 1.28 1.51
CA HIS A 71 5.68 1.93 2.75
C HIS A 71 6.61 1.00 3.50
N ASN A 72 7.86 1.41 3.63
CA ASN A 72 8.87 0.72 4.44
C ASN A 72 8.85 1.28 5.85
N LEU A 73 8.59 0.42 6.83
CA LEU A 73 8.28 0.79 8.21
C LEU A 73 9.31 0.23 9.17
N SER A 74 9.71 1.03 10.13
CA SER A 74 10.48 0.61 11.31
C SER A 74 10.12 1.50 12.50
N LEU A 75 10.18 0.96 13.71
CA LEU A 75 10.05 1.74 14.94
C LEU A 75 11.43 1.95 15.56
N TRP A 76 11.64 3.15 16.11
CA TRP A 76 12.90 3.52 16.71
C TRP A 76 12.69 3.95 18.16
N LYS A 77 13.53 3.42 19.05
CA LYS A 77 13.55 3.79 20.45
C LYS A 77 15.01 4.01 20.87
N ASP A 78 15.29 5.12 21.50
CA ASP A 78 16.61 5.47 22.02
C ASP A 78 17.74 5.34 20.97
N GLY A 79 17.45 5.70 19.72
CA GLY A 79 18.39 5.62 18.61
C GLY A 79 18.59 4.22 18.00
N ALA A 80 17.88 3.21 18.49
CA ALA A 80 17.95 1.84 17.99
C ALA A 80 16.65 1.44 17.25
N ASN A 81 16.80 0.63 16.19
CA ASN A 81 15.66 0.06 15.48
C ASN A 81 15.02 -1.05 16.33
N ALA A 82 13.81 -0.80 16.85
CA ALA A 82 13.08 -1.73 17.69
C ALA A 82 12.53 -2.97 16.93
N PHE A 83 12.57 -2.96 15.60
CA PHE A 83 12.17 -4.10 14.78
C PHE A 83 13.30 -5.07 14.47
N ALA A 84 14.56 -4.63 14.57
CA ALA A 84 15.70 -5.44 14.19
C ALA A 84 16.16 -6.38 15.33
N ASP A 85 16.31 -7.67 15.01
CA ASP A 85 16.94 -8.67 15.88
C ASP A 85 17.97 -9.49 15.08
N PRO A 86 19.21 -9.05 14.98
CA PRO A 86 20.25 -9.77 14.27
C PRO A 86 20.55 -11.17 14.82
N GLY A 87 20.15 -11.44 16.06
CA GLY A 87 20.32 -12.75 16.72
C GLY A 87 19.30 -13.80 16.25
N ARG A 88 18.16 -13.39 15.74
CA ARG A 88 17.14 -14.28 15.16
C ARG A 88 17.51 -14.68 13.74
N ARG A 89 17.99 -15.89 13.57
CA ARG A 89 18.51 -16.37 12.28
C ARG A 89 17.46 -16.46 11.17
N GLU A 90 16.19 -16.71 11.49
CA GLU A 90 15.14 -16.95 10.49
C GLU A 90 14.41 -15.68 10.04
N LEU A 91 14.06 -14.81 11.00
CA LEU A 91 13.21 -13.66 10.70
C LEU A 91 13.92 -12.30 10.81
N HIS A 92 15.03 -12.22 11.56
CA HIS A 92 15.77 -10.96 11.82
C HIS A 92 14.92 -9.81 12.39
N ILE A 93 13.77 -10.13 12.99
CA ILE A 93 12.84 -9.16 13.58
C ILE A 93 12.43 -9.58 15.00
N THR A 94 12.13 -8.57 15.81
CA THR A 94 11.71 -8.71 17.21
C THR A 94 10.26 -9.15 17.34
N ASP A 95 9.85 -9.56 18.56
CA ASP A 95 8.43 -9.76 18.89
C ASP A 95 7.62 -8.47 18.78
N THR A 96 8.26 -7.31 19.02
CA THR A 96 7.67 -5.99 18.76
C THR A 96 7.29 -5.84 17.27
N ALA A 97 8.18 -6.23 16.35
CA ALA A 97 7.88 -6.18 14.93
C ALA A 97 6.80 -7.19 14.53
N MET A 98 6.76 -8.36 15.16
CA MET A 98 5.70 -9.37 14.92
C MET A 98 4.33 -8.85 15.37
N ALA A 99 4.22 -8.24 16.54
CA ALA A 99 2.98 -7.65 17.02
C ALA A 99 2.52 -6.48 16.13
N ALA A 100 3.46 -5.62 15.73
CA ALA A 100 3.19 -4.52 14.79
C ALA A 100 2.72 -5.03 13.41
N LEU A 101 3.34 -6.10 12.90
CA LEU A 101 2.92 -6.81 11.69
C LEU A 101 1.49 -7.35 11.83
N GLY A 102 1.16 -7.96 12.97
CA GLY A 102 -0.18 -8.44 13.27
C GLY A 102 -1.23 -7.33 13.15
N GLY A 103 -0.95 -6.15 13.69
CA GLY A 103 -1.82 -4.98 13.57
C GLY A 103 -2.02 -4.50 12.13
N LEU A 104 -0.94 -4.47 11.31
CA LEU A 104 -1.05 -4.11 9.90
C LEU A 104 -1.94 -5.07 9.12
N LEU A 105 -1.86 -6.37 9.40
CA LEU A 105 -2.67 -7.39 8.74
C LEU A 105 -4.13 -7.35 9.21
N GLU A 106 -4.37 -7.18 10.51
CA GLU A 106 -5.72 -7.07 11.10
C GLU A 106 -6.51 -5.93 10.45
N HIS A 107 -5.89 -4.76 10.30
CA HIS A 107 -6.53 -3.55 9.81
C HIS A 107 -6.35 -3.29 8.31
N ALA A 108 -5.77 -4.26 7.57
CA ALA A 108 -5.49 -4.10 6.14
C ALA A 108 -6.75 -3.83 5.31
N ALA A 109 -7.81 -4.64 5.50
CA ALA A 109 -9.01 -4.57 4.68
C ALA A 109 -9.80 -3.27 4.87
N GLU A 110 -9.90 -2.77 6.10
CA GLU A 110 -10.61 -1.52 6.42
C GLU A 110 -9.79 -0.26 6.08
N SER A 111 -8.48 -0.40 5.89
CA SER A 111 -7.61 0.70 5.43
C SER A 111 -7.58 0.87 3.91
N MET A 112 -8.14 -0.08 3.15
CA MET A 112 -8.00 -0.09 1.68
C MET A 112 -8.61 1.13 0.98
N ALA A 113 -9.67 1.74 1.52
CA ALA A 113 -10.22 2.97 0.95
C ALA A 113 -9.18 4.12 0.93
N VAL A 114 -8.20 4.10 1.83
CA VAL A 114 -7.08 5.05 1.87
C VAL A 114 -5.89 4.53 1.07
N TYR A 115 -5.50 3.26 1.21
CA TYR A 115 -4.34 2.68 0.53
C TYR A 115 -4.53 2.58 -0.98
N ALA A 116 -5.75 2.28 -1.42
CA ALA A 116 -6.18 2.15 -2.80
C ALA A 116 -7.39 3.07 -3.04
N SER A 117 -7.13 4.36 -3.14
CA SER A 117 -8.10 5.41 -2.90
C SER A 117 -8.97 5.77 -4.11
N THR A 118 -8.85 5.09 -5.25
CA THR A 118 -9.64 5.36 -6.46
C THR A 118 -10.17 4.10 -7.11
N VAL A 119 -11.15 4.26 -7.99
CA VAL A 119 -11.65 3.16 -8.82
C VAL A 119 -10.51 2.48 -9.61
N ASN A 120 -9.57 3.27 -10.12
CA ASN A 120 -8.43 2.75 -10.87
C ASN A 120 -7.47 1.93 -10.00
N SER A 121 -7.35 2.24 -8.72
CA SER A 121 -6.51 1.53 -7.75
C SER A 121 -6.80 0.02 -7.74
N TYR A 122 -8.07 -0.35 -7.79
CA TYR A 122 -8.50 -1.75 -7.71
C TYR A 122 -8.15 -2.56 -8.95
N LYS A 123 -7.99 -1.92 -10.12
CA LYS A 123 -7.52 -2.59 -11.35
C LYS A 123 -6.11 -3.16 -11.20
N ARG A 124 -5.32 -2.63 -10.27
CA ARG A 124 -4.00 -3.18 -9.92
C ARG A 124 -4.11 -4.56 -9.26
N TYR A 125 -5.17 -4.81 -8.48
CA TYR A 125 -5.40 -6.09 -7.78
C TYR A 125 -6.11 -7.13 -8.63
N TRP A 126 -6.85 -6.71 -9.66
CA TRP A 126 -7.51 -7.60 -10.62
C TRP A 126 -6.55 -8.19 -11.66
N ASP A 127 -5.39 -7.58 -11.87
CA ASP A 127 -4.42 -8.04 -12.87
C ASP A 127 -3.47 -9.08 -12.24
N ALA A 128 -3.87 -10.34 -12.30
CA ALA A 128 -3.15 -11.44 -11.69
C ALA A 128 -1.72 -11.58 -12.26
N GLY A 129 -0.74 -11.80 -11.37
CA GLY A 129 0.67 -12.03 -11.74
C GLY A 129 1.52 -10.76 -11.83
N GLN A 130 0.98 -9.60 -11.46
CA GLN A 130 1.68 -8.30 -11.53
C GLN A 130 2.21 -7.82 -10.16
N PHE A 131 2.59 -8.71 -9.26
CA PHE A 131 3.16 -8.41 -7.93
C PHE A 131 2.30 -7.56 -7.00
N ALA A 132 1.07 -7.22 -7.36
CA ALA A 132 0.13 -6.64 -6.42
C ALA A 132 -0.39 -7.73 -5.49
N PRO A 133 -0.43 -7.50 -4.16
CA PRO A 133 -0.91 -8.51 -3.23
C PRO A 133 -2.40 -8.76 -3.43
N SER A 134 -2.80 -10.02 -3.51
CA SER A 134 -4.21 -10.43 -3.67
C SER A 134 -4.86 -10.86 -2.35
N ARG A 135 -4.09 -10.97 -1.28
CA ARG A 135 -4.51 -11.47 0.03
C ARG A 135 -3.92 -10.63 1.15
N VAL A 136 -4.51 -10.73 2.34
CA VAL A 136 -3.93 -10.19 3.57
C VAL A 136 -3.03 -11.26 4.17
N ASP A 137 -1.75 -11.17 3.86
CA ASP A 137 -0.74 -12.11 4.32
C ASP A 137 0.65 -11.45 4.41
N TRP A 138 1.63 -12.19 4.91
CA TRP A 138 2.99 -11.74 5.03
C TRP A 138 4.00 -12.83 4.67
N GLY A 139 5.23 -12.45 4.42
CA GLY A 139 6.30 -13.40 4.18
C GLY A 139 7.69 -12.79 4.27
N LEU A 140 8.70 -13.65 4.49
CA LEU A 140 10.10 -13.26 4.50
C LEU A 140 10.59 -13.12 3.06
N ASP A 141 11.03 -11.92 2.70
CA ASP A 141 11.51 -11.56 1.36
C ASP A 141 10.60 -11.96 0.18
N ASP A 142 9.32 -12.25 0.46
CA ASP A 142 8.32 -12.61 -0.55
C ASP A 142 7.63 -11.36 -1.09
N ARG A 143 7.88 -11.04 -2.37
CA ARG A 143 7.35 -9.85 -3.05
C ARG A 143 5.86 -9.96 -3.41
N SER A 144 5.26 -11.14 -3.32
CA SER A 144 3.85 -11.37 -3.63
C SER A 144 2.91 -11.04 -2.46
N ARG A 145 3.45 -10.84 -1.26
CA ARG A 145 2.69 -10.64 -0.01
C ARG A 145 2.27 -9.19 0.19
N SER A 146 1.19 -9.00 0.96
CA SER A 146 0.74 -7.65 1.36
C SER A 146 1.72 -6.98 2.32
N VAL A 147 2.38 -7.75 3.18
CA VAL A 147 3.50 -7.25 3.99
C VAL A 147 4.71 -8.16 3.80
N ARG A 148 5.81 -7.59 3.33
CA ARG A 148 7.10 -8.26 3.24
C ARG A 148 7.95 -7.91 4.45
N VAL A 149 8.44 -8.93 5.14
CA VAL A 149 9.49 -8.79 6.15
C VAL A 149 10.83 -8.88 5.44
N SER A 150 11.66 -7.84 5.56
CA SER A 150 13.01 -7.87 4.98
C SER A 150 14.06 -8.18 6.05
N ALA A 151 15.17 -8.79 5.63
CA ALA A 151 16.30 -9.13 6.50
C ALA A 151 16.94 -7.92 7.22
N SER A 152 16.56 -6.70 6.87
CA SER A 152 17.07 -5.47 7.48
C SER A 152 16.24 -4.96 8.68
N GLY A 153 15.34 -5.77 9.24
CA GLY A 153 14.50 -5.37 10.39
C GLY A 153 13.50 -4.27 10.04
N ARG A 154 12.85 -4.39 8.90
CA ARG A 154 11.77 -3.51 8.44
C ARG A 154 10.60 -4.30 7.91
N LEU A 155 9.43 -3.70 7.97
CA LEU A 155 8.21 -4.19 7.33
C LEU A 155 7.94 -3.36 6.07
N GLU A 156 7.68 -4.00 4.95
CA GLU A 156 7.28 -3.35 3.71
C GLU A 156 5.80 -3.61 3.46
N LEU A 157 4.97 -2.60 3.69
CA LEU A 157 3.55 -2.64 3.35
C LEU A 157 3.37 -2.33 1.88
N LYS A 158 2.83 -3.28 1.11
CA LYS A 158 2.72 -3.21 -0.35
C LYS A 158 1.33 -2.83 -0.86
N LEU A 159 0.37 -2.65 0.03
CA LEU A 159 -1.00 -2.30 -0.33
C LEU A 159 -1.12 -0.88 -0.91
N PRO A 160 -0.48 0.17 -0.35
CA PRO A 160 -0.66 1.52 -0.88
C PRO A 160 -0.19 1.66 -2.32
N ASP A 161 -0.92 2.48 -3.09
CA ASP A 161 -0.57 2.81 -4.45
C ASP A 161 -0.02 4.24 -4.62
N SER A 162 0.36 4.59 -5.83
CA SER A 162 1.09 5.81 -6.17
C SER A 162 0.33 7.12 -5.96
N ILE A 163 -1.00 7.09 -5.79
CA ILE A 163 -1.82 8.27 -5.51
C ILE A 163 -2.30 8.36 -4.07
N VAL A 164 -1.89 7.43 -3.21
CA VAL A 164 -2.23 7.43 -1.79
C VAL A 164 -2.02 8.80 -1.15
N ASN A 165 -2.95 9.21 -0.28
CA ASN A 165 -2.71 10.35 0.60
C ASN A 165 -1.78 9.90 1.75
N PRO A 166 -0.52 10.38 1.79
CA PRO A 166 0.45 9.90 2.76
C PRO A 166 0.10 10.26 4.21
N TYR A 167 -0.60 11.36 4.44
CA TYR A 167 -1.01 11.74 5.80
C TYR A 167 -2.03 10.77 6.36
N LEU A 168 -3.05 10.42 5.57
CA LEU A 168 -4.07 9.45 5.97
C LEU A 168 -3.50 8.04 6.08
N SER A 169 -2.66 7.62 5.13
CA SER A 169 -2.06 6.29 5.18
C SER A 169 -1.12 6.15 6.38
N HIS A 170 -0.30 7.16 6.67
CA HIS A 170 0.59 7.12 7.84
C HIS A 170 -0.18 7.15 9.16
N ALA A 171 -1.30 7.87 9.23
CA ALA A 171 -2.16 7.86 10.42
C ALA A 171 -2.75 6.46 10.67
N LEU A 172 -3.32 5.81 9.65
CA LEU A 172 -3.85 4.45 9.78
C LEU A 172 -2.75 3.42 10.05
N ILE A 173 -1.58 3.54 9.43
CA ILE A 173 -0.43 2.69 9.72
C ILE A 173 -0.01 2.84 11.19
N ALA A 174 0.13 4.07 11.68
CA ALA A 174 0.51 4.31 13.07
C ALA A 174 -0.49 3.71 14.05
N ALA A 175 -1.80 3.90 13.81
CA ALA A 175 -2.87 3.31 14.61
C ALA A 175 -2.87 1.77 14.55
N ALA A 176 -2.59 1.17 13.38
CA ALA A 176 -2.49 -0.28 13.23
C ALA A 176 -1.29 -0.86 13.98
N LEU A 177 -0.12 -0.19 13.92
CA LEU A 177 1.05 -0.58 14.70
C LEU A 177 0.77 -0.48 16.20
N GLU A 178 0.12 0.60 16.65
CA GLU A 178 -0.25 0.81 18.05
C GLU A 178 -1.18 -0.29 18.55
N ASP A 179 -2.26 -0.59 17.83
CA ASP A 179 -3.21 -1.64 18.19
C ASP A 179 -2.55 -3.02 18.22
N GLY A 180 -1.74 -3.32 17.21
CA GLY A 180 -0.97 -4.55 17.17
C GLY A 180 -0.06 -4.72 18.39
N LEU A 181 0.64 -3.68 18.78
CA LEU A 181 1.52 -3.68 19.96
C LEU A 181 0.73 -3.77 21.27
N ALA A 182 -0.35 -3.02 21.40
CA ALA A 182 -1.17 -2.99 22.62
C ALA A 182 -1.86 -4.33 22.89
N ARG A 183 -2.33 -5.00 21.84
CA ARG A 183 -3.04 -6.28 21.91
C ARG A 183 -2.14 -7.50 21.75
N GLY A 184 -0.88 -7.32 21.36
CA GLY A 184 0.02 -8.44 21.04
C GLY A 184 -0.51 -9.31 19.91
N ILE A 185 -0.98 -8.71 18.82
CA ILE A 185 -1.63 -9.45 17.73
C ILE A 185 -0.61 -10.36 17.04
N ASP A 186 -0.85 -11.66 17.09
CA ASP A 186 -0.03 -12.67 16.42
C ASP A 186 -0.35 -12.71 14.91
N PRO A 187 0.57 -12.39 14.00
CA PRO A 187 0.35 -12.49 12.56
C PRO A 187 0.23 -13.94 12.05
N GLY A 188 0.49 -14.91 12.88
CA GLY A 188 0.60 -16.32 12.51
C GLY A 188 1.92 -16.66 11.80
N PRO A 189 2.12 -17.94 11.44
CA PRO A 189 3.33 -18.36 10.75
C PRO A 189 3.40 -17.76 9.33
N ALA A 190 4.61 -17.48 8.86
CA ALA A 190 4.82 -17.12 7.46
C ALA A 190 4.42 -18.31 6.57
N PRO A 191 3.59 -18.11 5.55
CA PRO A 191 3.35 -19.14 4.55
C PRO A 191 4.63 -19.48 3.79
N GLU A 192 4.72 -20.69 3.28
CA GLU A 192 5.81 -21.05 2.36
C GLU A 192 5.78 -20.16 1.10
N PRO A 193 6.94 -19.87 0.50
CA PRO A 193 7.01 -19.09 -0.74
C PRO A 193 6.13 -19.69 -1.85
N GLY A 194 5.29 -18.88 -2.48
CA GLY A 194 4.37 -19.31 -3.53
C GLY A 194 3.12 -20.05 -3.05
N VAL A 195 3.00 -20.37 -1.77
CA VAL A 195 1.81 -21.01 -1.18
C VAL A 195 0.92 -19.93 -0.57
N PRO A 196 -0.39 -19.87 -0.89
CA PRO A 196 -1.29 -18.95 -0.22
C PRO A 196 -1.30 -19.18 1.29
N GLY A 197 -1.19 -18.09 2.06
CA GLY A 197 -1.34 -18.15 3.50
C GLY A 197 -2.76 -18.54 3.92
N PRO A 198 -2.95 -18.98 5.17
CA PRO A 198 -4.28 -19.21 5.71
C PRO A 198 -5.09 -17.92 5.71
N GLU A 199 -6.38 -18.00 5.44
CA GLU A 199 -7.31 -16.87 5.51
C GLU A 199 -7.60 -16.53 6.98
N ARG A 200 -6.62 -15.90 7.63
CA ARG A 200 -6.68 -15.55 9.04
C ARG A 200 -7.29 -14.17 9.28
N PHE A 201 -7.11 -13.28 8.32
CA PHE A 201 -7.57 -11.90 8.36
C PHE A 201 -8.64 -11.65 7.30
N ALA A 202 -9.40 -10.56 7.46
CA ALA A 202 -10.43 -10.20 6.51
C ALA A 202 -9.87 -10.05 5.09
N PRO A 203 -10.53 -10.59 4.06
CA PRO A 203 -10.05 -10.49 2.68
C PRO A 203 -10.04 -9.03 2.21
N LEU A 204 -9.09 -8.72 1.31
CA LEU A 204 -9.04 -7.39 0.69
C LEU A 204 -10.33 -7.12 -0.10
N PRO A 205 -10.90 -5.91 -0.02
CA PRO A 205 -11.95 -5.49 -0.92
C PRO A 205 -11.40 -5.39 -2.35
N LEU A 206 -12.22 -5.72 -3.33
CA LEU A 206 -11.83 -5.74 -4.74
C LEU A 206 -12.39 -4.56 -5.53
N THR A 207 -13.20 -3.71 -4.89
CA THR A 207 -13.77 -2.50 -5.48
C THR A 207 -13.64 -1.33 -4.53
N LEU A 208 -13.69 -0.11 -5.07
CA LEU A 208 -13.73 1.11 -4.24
C LEU A 208 -14.99 1.11 -3.37
N GLY A 209 -16.13 0.67 -3.92
CA GLY A 209 -17.39 0.61 -3.17
C GLY A 209 -17.28 -0.25 -1.92
N ASP A 210 -16.78 -1.49 -2.06
CA ASP A 210 -16.60 -2.41 -0.92
C ASP A 210 -15.61 -1.85 0.12
N ALA A 211 -14.54 -1.22 -0.34
CA ALA A 211 -13.53 -0.65 0.54
C ALA A 211 -14.08 0.53 1.36
N VAL A 212 -14.85 1.40 0.72
CA VAL A 212 -15.45 2.56 1.39
C VAL A 212 -16.46 2.12 2.46
N GLU A 213 -17.26 1.09 2.20
CA GLU A 213 -18.20 0.60 3.20
C GLU A 213 -17.50 -0.04 4.40
N ARG A 214 -16.42 -0.80 4.19
CA ARG A 214 -15.59 -1.32 5.28
C ARG A 214 -14.94 -0.20 6.09
N PHE A 215 -14.39 0.80 5.43
CA PHE A 215 -13.79 1.98 6.06
C PHE A 215 -14.81 2.75 6.90
N ALA A 216 -15.97 3.07 6.34
CA ALA A 216 -17.00 3.89 6.98
C ALA A 216 -17.63 3.22 8.21
N THR A 217 -17.73 1.89 8.20
CA THR A 217 -18.33 1.10 9.29
C THR A 217 -17.33 0.63 10.34
N SER A 218 -16.03 0.82 10.12
CA SER A 218 -14.98 0.41 11.04
C SER A 218 -14.93 1.33 12.28
N ALA A 219 -15.19 0.75 13.45
CA ALA A 219 -15.01 1.45 14.72
C ALA A 219 -13.53 1.81 14.98
N TRP A 220 -12.60 0.99 14.47
CA TRP A 220 -11.16 1.27 14.58
C TRP A 220 -10.75 2.47 13.72
N VAL A 221 -11.19 2.55 12.46
CA VAL A 221 -10.93 3.72 11.60
C VAL A 221 -11.48 5.00 12.24
N ARG A 222 -12.71 4.95 12.77
CA ARG A 222 -13.32 6.08 13.49
C ARG A 222 -12.52 6.49 14.72
N GLY A 223 -11.99 5.53 15.45
CA GLY A 223 -11.08 5.79 16.56
C GLY A 223 -9.77 6.45 16.13
N ALA A 224 -9.21 6.05 14.99
CA ALA A 224 -7.95 6.56 14.47
C ALA A 224 -8.05 7.94 13.81
N LEU A 225 -9.13 8.21 13.06
CA LEU A 225 -9.28 9.43 12.24
C LEU A 225 -10.33 10.40 12.80
N GLY A 226 -11.20 9.96 13.70
CA GLY A 226 -12.38 10.68 14.17
C GLY A 226 -13.58 10.50 13.23
N ASP A 227 -14.79 10.69 13.79
CA ASP A 227 -16.04 10.48 13.05
C ASP A 227 -16.18 11.45 11.87
N ASP A 228 -15.94 12.73 12.08
CA ASP A 228 -16.15 13.76 11.06
C ASP A 228 -15.29 13.52 9.82
N LEU A 229 -14.00 13.21 10.00
CA LEU A 229 -13.10 12.95 8.87
C LEU A 229 -13.44 11.63 8.18
N THR A 230 -13.82 10.61 8.94
CA THR A 230 -14.24 9.31 8.41
C THR A 230 -15.48 9.45 7.54
N ASP A 231 -16.50 10.16 8.03
CA ASP A 231 -17.75 10.37 7.29
C ASP A 231 -17.54 11.23 6.04
N LEU A 232 -16.80 12.33 6.15
CA LEU A 232 -16.48 13.18 5.02
C LEU A 232 -15.70 12.43 3.93
N TYR A 233 -14.71 11.66 4.32
CA TYR A 233 -13.90 10.88 3.38
C TYR A 233 -14.74 9.78 2.71
N ALA A 234 -15.55 9.08 3.47
CA ALA A 234 -16.44 8.03 2.96
C ALA A 234 -17.45 8.59 1.96
N GLU A 235 -18.08 9.73 2.26
CA GLU A 235 -19.04 10.39 1.37
C GLU A 235 -18.37 10.82 0.05
N PHE A 236 -17.18 11.44 0.14
CA PHE A 236 -16.41 11.82 -1.05
C PHE A 236 -16.06 10.61 -1.94
N LYS A 237 -15.73 9.47 -1.34
CA LYS A 237 -15.39 8.25 -2.08
C LYS A 237 -16.63 7.50 -2.60
N ARG A 238 -17.76 7.58 -1.90
CA ARG A 238 -19.05 7.07 -2.41
C ARG A 238 -19.50 7.83 -3.65
N ASP A 239 -19.32 9.15 -3.68
CA ASP A 239 -19.62 9.97 -4.86
C ASP A 239 -18.74 9.56 -6.06
N GLU A 240 -17.43 9.36 -5.85
CA GLU A 240 -16.53 8.86 -6.91
C GLU A 240 -17.00 7.50 -7.45
N TRP A 241 -17.35 6.58 -6.55
CA TRP A 241 -17.84 5.25 -6.93
C TRP A 241 -19.16 5.32 -7.67
N ALA A 242 -20.13 6.10 -7.22
CA ALA A 242 -21.42 6.28 -7.86
C ALA A 242 -21.29 6.86 -9.28
N ARG A 243 -20.42 7.87 -9.46
CA ARG A 243 -20.15 8.44 -10.79
C ARG A 243 -19.50 7.43 -11.72
N PHE A 244 -18.60 6.60 -11.23
CA PHE A 244 -18.01 5.54 -12.03
C PHE A 244 -19.05 4.49 -12.44
N CYS A 245 -19.91 4.04 -11.52
CA CYS A 245 -20.96 3.08 -11.82
C CYS A 245 -22.00 3.62 -12.82
N GLY A 246 -22.22 4.93 -12.84
CA GLY A 246 -23.12 5.59 -13.80
C GLY A 246 -22.48 5.87 -15.17
N ALA A 247 -21.17 5.67 -15.31
CA ALA A 247 -20.47 5.94 -16.57
C ALA A 247 -20.56 4.72 -17.52
N VAL A 248 -20.89 4.97 -18.78
CA VAL A 248 -20.79 3.95 -19.85
C VAL A 248 -19.38 4.00 -20.43
N THR A 249 -18.68 2.89 -20.37
CA THR A 249 -17.28 2.78 -20.78
C THR A 249 -17.12 2.28 -22.22
N ASP A 250 -15.98 2.57 -22.84
CA ASP A 250 -15.65 2.04 -24.18
C ASP A 250 -15.61 0.50 -24.19
N TRP A 251 -15.26 -0.11 -23.06
CA TRP A 251 -15.29 -1.57 -22.91
C TRP A 251 -16.71 -2.11 -23.04
N GLU A 252 -17.71 -1.50 -22.38
CA GLU A 252 -19.10 -1.88 -22.47
C GLU A 252 -19.63 -1.68 -23.90
N MET A 253 -19.27 -0.55 -24.52
CA MET A 253 -19.64 -0.28 -25.92
C MET A 253 -19.04 -1.32 -26.87
N THR A 254 -17.80 -1.76 -26.64
CA THR A 254 -17.14 -2.79 -27.44
C THR A 254 -17.82 -4.15 -27.26
N MET A 255 -18.14 -4.51 -26.02
CA MET A 255 -18.68 -5.83 -25.69
C MET A 255 -20.17 -5.98 -26.00
N TYR A 256 -20.97 -4.94 -25.77
CA TYR A 256 -22.42 -5.10 -25.73
C TYR A 256 -23.18 -4.39 -26.86
N ARG A 257 -22.57 -3.40 -27.53
CA ARG A 257 -23.29 -2.60 -28.55
C ARG A 257 -23.94 -3.45 -29.67
N SER A 258 -23.26 -4.52 -30.11
CA SER A 258 -23.70 -5.40 -31.19
C SER A 258 -24.09 -6.80 -30.69
N TRP A 259 -24.21 -6.96 -29.36
CA TRP A 259 -24.51 -8.25 -28.77
C TRP A 259 -26.01 -8.55 -28.93
N VAL A 260 -26.31 -9.69 -29.57
CA VAL A 260 -27.65 -10.24 -29.69
C VAL A 260 -27.64 -11.56 -28.93
N PRO A 261 -28.45 -11.71 -27.85
CA PRO A 261 -28.51 -12.94 -27.06
C PRO A 261 -29.09 -14.12 -27.87
#